data_795932768ff237efed4b906c369add71
#
_entry.id   795932768ff237efed4b906c369add71
#
_cell.length_a   1.000
_cell.length_b   1.000
_cell.length_c   1.000
_cell.angle_alpha   90.00
_cell.angle_beta   90.00
_cell.angle_gamma   90.00
#
_symmetry.space_group_name_H-M   'P 1'
#
loop_
_entity.id
_entity.type
_entity.pdbx_description
1 polymer ?
#
loop_
_entity_poly.entity_id
_entity_poly.type
_entity_poly.pdbx_seq_one_letter_code
_entity_poly.pdbx_strand_id
1 'polypeptide(L)'
;MKTRGLADLLLFLMLALFFHGCVKETYDVTDPEKEVFNFMVTEAQRQYINESRGERYGITDPVPELRFAGDIYTIDRFEIRGDNTVNFTRKGFGVNMGRKIVLHNPLEQVERKYEEFKLLAMVYDYTYIENSTATGLFREVGLWPVYSFFTEVRLNGHTQGLYHFIEDPVEYFIEQKEATFVVRRGYDHVVKGIFMNPEFWQNEDKYYNLLDKIYSILPEYSGRQLYDTLSSYIDMGQYFTKLSIDLLIKNGDYTDEVFFYSTIRDGREIMGVFPWDYDDIFAGQPHEIVNDWAPGTVFGPREYFSMDDVVADVGSKLLFSIEDDLDYKIAKDSLIYQQYLKTLRTVIEKIDATAIDKVFDYTYDHIGPFYSNDSIVKQSRYDVDETDYDLFVTNLSEKRQMLKDRRTWIIQELDKQQNR
;
A
#
# COMPACT_ATOMS: atom_id res chain seq x y z
N MET A 1 -70.75 11.82 17.45
CA MET A 1 -69.70 12.39 16.59
C MET A 1 -68.47 12.76 17.43
N LYS A 2 -67.77 11.88 18.12
CA LYS A 2 -66.54 12.24 18.90
C LYS A 2 -65.50 11.12 18.97
N THR A 3 -65.55 10.09 18.13
CA THR A 3 -64.60 8.97 18.17
C THR A 3 -63.63 8.87 16.98
N ARG A 4 -63.80 9.67 15.91
CA ARG A 4 -62.89 9.65 14.77
C ARG A 4 -61.57 10.43 15.01
N GLY A 5 -61.62 11.52 15.77
CA GLY A 5 -60.39 12.33 16.01
C GLY A 5 -59.32 11.67 16.86
N LEU A 6 -59.68 10.70 17.72
CA LEU A 6 -58.71 10.01 18.57
C LEU A 6 -57.95 8.92 17.80
N ALA A 7 -58.62 8.26 16.85
CA ALA A 7 -58.01 7.25 15.99
C ALA A 7 -57.03 7.84 15.00
N ASP A 8 -57.37 9.00 14.44
CA ASP A 8 -56.47 9.72 13.49
C ASP A 8 -55.26 10.32 14.21
N LEU A 9 -55.38 10.75 15.46
CA LEU A 9 -54.27 11.23 16.29
C LEU A 9 -53.34 10.07 16.69
N LEU A 10 -53.88 8.91 17.03
CA LEU A 10 -53.08 7.71 17.33
C LEU A 10 -52.36 7.16 16.10
N LEU A 11 -52.96 7.20 14.91
CA LEU A 11 -52.35 6.80 13.66
C LEU A 11 -51.21 7.75 13.27
N PHE A 12 -51.39 9.05 13.48
CA PHE A 12 -50.34 10.05 13.22
C PHE A 12 -49.19 9.92 14.22
N LEU A 13 -49.46 9.64 15.49
CA LEU A 13 -48.44 9.37 16.50
C LEU A 13 -47.69 8.04 16.23
N MET A 14 -48.35 6.99 15.76
CA MET A 14 -47.68 5.76 15.34
C MET A 14 -46.85 5.96 14.10
N LEU A 15 -47.32 6.68 13.08
CA LEU A 15 -46.52 7.05 11.89
C LEU A 15 -45.31 7.89 12.27
N ALA A 16 -45.46 8.85 13.18
CA ALA A 16 -44.33 9.67 13.65
C ALA A 16 -43.30 8.82 14.42
N LEU A 17 -43.72 7.81 15.17
CA LEU A 17 -42.81 6.87 15.86
C LEU A 17 -42.11 5.90 14.89
N PHE A 18 -42.73 5.53 13.76
CA PHE A 18 -42.12 4.74 12.73
C PHE A 18 -41.06 5.53 11.87
N PHE A 19 -41.25 6.84 11.74
CA PHE A 19 -40.26 7.70 11.08
C PHE A 19 -39.08 8.10 11.99
N HIS A 20 -39.18 7.91 13.32
CA HIS A 20 -38.06 8.10 14.24
C HIS A 20 -37.21 6.84 14.45
N GLY A 21 -37.59 5.73 13.84
CA GLY A 21 -36.86 4.44 13.97
C GLY A 21 -35.87 4.12 12.86
N CYS A 22 -35.72 5.03 11.89
CA CYS A 22 -34.63 4.97 10.89
C CYS A 22 -33.73 6.21 11.02
N VAL A 23 -33.32 6.52 12.24
CA VAL A 23 -32.01 7.12 12.39
C VAL A 23 -31.07 5.95 12.07
N LYS A 24 -30.54 5.88 10.81
CA LYS A 24 -29.20 5.37 10.63
C LYS A 24 -28.43 5.90 11.83
N GLU A 25 -27.92 5.02 12.67
CA GLU A 25 -26.75 5.37 13.45
C GLU A 25 -25.79 5.93 12.38
N THR A 26 -25.78 7.24 12.23
CA THR A 26 -24.62 7.93 11.75
C THR A 26 -23.59 7.40 12.72
N TYR A 27 -22.73 6.48 12.27
CA TYR A 27 -21.44 6.28 12.88
C TYR A 27 -21.00 7.68 13.19
N ASP A 28 -20.88 7.97 14.46
CA ASP A 28 -20.28 9.20 14.94
C ASP A 28 -18.98 9.29 14.16
N VAL A 29 -18.97 10.11 13.11
CA VAL A 29 -17.75 10.42 12.36
C VAL A 29 -16.87 10.90 13.48
N THR A 30 -15.95 10.07 13.90
CA THR A 30 -15.00 10.27 14.99
C THR A 30 -14.70 11.75 15.02
N ASP A 31 -14.97 12.39 16.14
CA ASP A 31 -14.78 13.83 16.31
C ASP A 31 -13.53 14.20 15.51
N PRO A 32 -13.62 14.92 14.40
CA PRO A 32 -12.48 15.12 13.49
C PRO A 32 -11.28 15.75 14.19
N GLU A 33 -11.46 16.29 15.40
CA GLU A 33 -10.36 16.72 16.26
C GLU A 33 -9.68 15.58 17.03
N LYS A 34 -10.29 14.39 17.15
CA LYS A 34 -9.71 13.30 17.94
C LYS A 34 -8.66 12.47 17.20
N GLU A 35 -8.68 12.44 15.88
CA GLU A 35 -7.76 11.64 15.07
C GLU A 35 -6.87 12.48 14.14
N VAL A 36 -6.62 13.73 14.49
CA VAL A 36 -5.75 14.65 13.75
C VAL A 36 -4.34 14.62 14.34
N PHE A 37 -3.34 14.38 13.50
CA PHE A 37 -1.94 14.49 13.87
C PHE A 37 -1.49 15.95 13.73
N ASN A 38 -1.41 16.69 14.84
CA ASN A 38 -1.00 18.09 14.82
C ASN A 38 0.42 18.25 15.40
N PHE A 39 1.40 18.46 14.52
CA PHE A 39 2.78 18.66 14.91
C PHE A 39 3.04 20.14 15.23
N MET A 40 3.59 20.39 16.42
CA MET A 40 3.97 21.72 16.86
C MET A 40 5.44 21.98 16.49
N VAL A 41 5.63 22.79 15.45
CA VAL A 41 6.95 23.13 14.89
C VAL A 41 7.24 24.62 15.09
N THR A 42 8.49 25.04 15.02
CA THR A 42 8.83 26.46 14.95
C THR A 42 8.40 27.05 13.59
N GLU A 43 8.21 28.35 13.52
CA GLU A 43 7.86 29.01 12.26
C GLU A 43 8.92 28.79 11.17
N ALA A 44 10.21 28.81 11.55
CA ALA A 44 11.30 28.51 10.62
C ALA A 44 11.24 27.07 10.08
N GLN A 45 10.93 26.09 10.94
CA GLN A 45 10.73 24.70 10.51
C GLN A 45 9.50 24.56 9.60
N ARG A 46 8.39 25.22 9.92
CA ARG A 46 7.18 25.21 9.10
C ARG A 46 7.46 25.79 7.72
N GLN A 47 8.16 26.91 7.66
CA GLN A 47 8.58 27.51 6.40
C GLN A 47 9.50 26.56 5.62
N TYR A 48 10.50 25.97 6.27
CA TYR A 48 11.39 25.00 5.65
C TYR A 48 10.63 23.79 5.07
N ILE A 49 9.72 23.19 5.84
CA ILE A 49 8.91 22.06 5.39
C ILE A 49 8.13 22.43 4.10
N ASN A 50 7.52 23.60 4.06
CA ASN A 50 6.72 24.03 2.91
C ASN A 50 7.55 24.41 1.68
N GLU A 51 8.74 24.96 1.87
CA GLU A 51 9.56 25.55 0.80
C GLU A 51 10.69 24.64 0.31
N SER A 52 11.16 23.69 1.13
CA SER A 52 12.25 22.77 0.73
C SER A 52 11.83 21.88 -0.44
N ARG A 53 12.79 21.57 -1.30
CA ARG A 53 12.60 20.69 -2.46
C ARG A 53 13.82 19.78 -2.60
N GLY A 54 13.57 18.51 -2.93
CA GLY A 54 14.64 17.56 -3.26
C GLY A 54 15.44 17.03 -2.07
N GLU A 55 15.06 17.33 -0.83
CA GLU A 55 15.84 16.94 0.34
C GLU A 55 15.01 16.13 1.33
N ARG A 56 15.56 14.99 1.74
CA ARG A 56 15.14 14.29 2.96
C ARG A 56 15.84 14.97 4.14
N TYR A 57 15.10 15.40 5.11
CA TYR A 57 15.68 16.15 6.24
C TYR A 57 14.99 15.80 7.55
N GLY A 58 15.82 15.56 8.57
CA GLY A 58 15.37 15.42 9.95
C GLY A 58 15.14 16.79 10.60
N ILE A 59 13.99 17.01 11.18
CA ILE A 59 13.66 18.21 11.96
C ILE A 59 14.08 17.94 13.41
N THR A 60 15.25 18.45 13.81
CA THR A 60 15.91 18.00 15.05
C THR A 60 16.05 19.06 16.13
N ASP A 61 15.99 20.35 15.80
CA ASP A 61 16.28 21.42 16.79
C ASP A 61 15.32 22.61 16.65
N PRO A 62 14.34 22.72 17.54
CA PRO A 62 13.87 21.67 18.46
C PRO A 62 13.13 20.54 17.70
N VAL A 63 13.11 19.34 18.29
CA VAL A 63 12.25 18.26 17.79
C VAL A 63 10.79 18.66 18.03
N PRO A 64 9.89 18.48 17.06
CA PRO A 64 8.48 18.82 17.22
C PRO A 64 7.79 18.05 18.34
N GLU A 65 6.71 18.62 18.89
CA GLU A 65 5.75 17.90 19.72
C GLU A 65 4.58 17.44 18.86
N LEU A 66 4.02 16.28 19.13
CA LEU A 66 2.77 15.81 18.53
C LEU A 66 1.61 16.03 19.51
N ARG A 67 0.55 16.68 19.05
CA ARG A 67 -0.75 16.73 19.71
C ARG A 67 -1.70 15.79 18.98
N PHE A 68 -2.21 14.82 19.70
CA PHE A 68 -3.11 13.82 19.15
C PHE A 68 -4.12 13.38 20.21
N ALA A 69 -5.41 13.34 19.87
CA ALA A 69 -6.52 12.91 20.74
C ALA A 69 -6.55 13.62 22.12
N GLY A 70 -6.13 14.89 22.16
CA GLY A 70 -6.07 15.69 23.40
C GLY A 70 -4.81 15.53 24.23
N ASP A 71 -3.95 14.58 23.91
CA ASP A 71 -2.66 14.35 24.56
C ASP A 71 -1.49 15.02 23.83
N ILE A 72 -0.39 15.22 24.57
CA ILE A 72 0.89 15.73 24.03
C ILE A 72 1.91 14.60 24.11
N TYR A 73 2.55 14.32 22.98
CA TYR A 73 3.56 13.30 22.84
C TYR A 73 4.91 13.92 22.47
N THR A 74 5.98 13.40 23.07
CA THR A 74 7.34 13.69 22.64
C THR A 74 7.70 12.84 21.43
N ILE A 75 8.44 13.43 20.52
CA ILE A 75 8.96 12.79 19.31
C ILE A 75 10.48 12.72 19.46
N ASP A 76 11.08 11.57 19.15
CA ASP A 76 12.53 11.42 19.12
C ASP A 76 13.09 11.78 17.75
N ARG A 77 12.35 11.45 16.68
CA ARG A 77 12.73 11.79 15.31
C ARG A 77 11.50 12.18 14.49
N PHE A 78 11.60 13.30 13.81
CA PHE A 78 10.63 13.77 12.83
C PHE A 78 11.36 14.11 11.54
N GLU A 79 11.02 13.46 10.45
CA GLU A 79 11.74 13.61 9.19
C GLU A 79 10.82 13.76 7.99
N ILE A 80 11.24 14.60 7.04
CA ILE A 80 10.68 14.63 5.69
C ILE A 80 11.17 13.41 4.95
N ARG A 81 10.24 12.68 4.31
CA ARG A 81 10.56 11.46 3.58
C ARG A 81 9.92 11.41 2.20
N GLY A 82 10.38 10.42 1.44
CA GLY A 82 10.00 10.16 0.05
C GLY A 82 11.24 10.29 -0.85
N ASP A 83 11.19 9.75 -2.04
CA ASP A 83 12.22 9.91 -3.06
C ASP A 83 11.85 11.10 -3.97
N ASN A 84 10.91 10.92 -4.88
CA ASN A 84 10.42 11.99 -5.75
C ASN A 84 9.47 12.93 -5.01
N THR A 85 8.72 12.41 -4.03
CA THR A 85 7.69 13.17 -3.31
C THR A 85 8.25 14.30 -2.43
N VAL A 86 9.54 14.32 -2.12
CA VAL A 86 10.21 15.46 -1.46
C VAL A 86 10.24 16.73 -2.31
N ASN A 87 9.96 16.63 -3.61
CA ASN A 87 9.89 17.78 -4.52
C ASN A 87 8.54 18.52 -4.46
N PHE A 88 7.52 17.91 -3.86
CA PHE A 88 6.20 18.52 -3.75
C PHE A 88 6.09 19.44 -2.53
N THR A 89 5.10 20.31 -2.52
CA THR A 89 4.81 21.19 -1.37
C THR A 89 4.34 20.36 -0.17
N ARG A 90 3.46 19.38 -0.40
CA ARG A 90 3.07 18.41 0.62
C ARG A 90 4.15 17.36 0.81
N LYS A 91 4.58 17.20 2.04
CA LYS A 91 5.65 16.25 2.42
C LYS A 91 5.09 15.01 3.09
N GLY A 92 5.62 13.86 2.75
CA GLY A 92 5.51 12.69 3.60
C GLY A 92 6.38 12.83 4.85
N PHE A 93 5.97 12.22 5.96
CA PHE A 93 6.72 12.26 7.22
C PHE A 93 7.01 10.86 7.75
N GLY A 94 8.22 10.68 8.27
CA GLY A 94 8.58 9.58 9.15
C GLY A 94 8.61 10.08 10.58
N VAL A 95 7.99 9.36 11.48
CA VAL A 95 7.87 9.73 12.89
C VAL A 95 8.35 8.58 13.76
N ASN A 96 9.30 8.88 14.65
CA ASN A 96 9.68 8.00 15.75
C ASN A 96 9.31 8.68 17.06
N MET A 97 8.58 7.99 17.90
CA MET A 97 7.99 8.51 19.12
C MET A 97 8.89 8.21 20.32
N GLY A 98 9.21 9.22 21.10
CA GLY A 98 9.87 9.01 22.39
C GLY A 98 8.99 8.31 23.44
N ARG A 99 7.67 8.37 23.23
CA ARG A 99 6.65 7.62 23.96
C ARG A 99 5.65 7.06 22.98
N LYS A 100 5.48 5.73 22.97
CA LYS A 100 4.55 5.04 22.06
C LYS A 100 3.16 5.69 22.11
N ILE A 101 2.62 5.99 20.93
CA ILE A 101 1.23 6.43 20.78
C ILE A 101 0.30 5.23 20.82
N VAL A 102 -0.85 5.37 21.45
CA VAL A 102 -1.88 4.33 21.49
C VAL A 102 -2.97 4.66 20.48
N LEU A 103 -3.17 3.77 19.53
CA LEU A 103 -4.26 3.90 18.56
C LEU A 103 -5.19 2.69 18.68
N HIS A 104 -6.49 2.96 18.58
CA HIS A 104 -7.46 1.89 18.44
C HIS A 104 -7.48 1.40 17.00
N ASN A 105 -7.16 0.11 16.80
CA ASN A 105 -7.29 -0.52 15.49
C ASN A 105 -8.73 -1.05 15.30
N PRO A 106 -9.58 -0.39 14.53
CA PRO A 106 -10.97 -0.81 14.36
C PRO A 106 -11.11 -2.11 13.57
N LEU A 107 -10.09 -2.51 12.80
CA LEU A 107 -10.11 -3.76 12.05
C LEU A 107 -9.93 -4.98 12.96
N GLU A 108 -9.07 -4.84 13.97
CA GLU A 108 -8.76 -5.92 14.92
C GLU A 108 -9.50 -5.74 16.25
N GLN A 109 -10.18 -4.62 16.46
CA GLN A 109 -10.87 -4.26 17.69
C GLN A 109 -9.92 -4.26 18.92
N VAL A 110 -8.67 -3.83 18.71
CA VAL A 110 -7.63 -3.78 19.74
C VAL A 110 -6.95 -2.42 19.78
N GLU A 111 -6.44 -2.06 20.94
CA GLU A 111 -5.50 -0.94 21.07
C GLU A 111 -4.09 -1.45 20.84
N ARG A 112 -3.36 -0.77 19.99
CA ARG A 112 -1.94 -1.02 19.73
C ARG A 112 -1.10 0.19 20.07
N LYS A 113 0.16 -0.07 20.42
CA LYS A 113 1.16 0.97 20.71
C LYS A 113 2.14 1.03 19.56
N TYR A 114 2.30 2.22 19.00
CA TYR A 114 3.19 2.48 17.86
C TYR A 114 4.33 3.37 18.30
N GLU A 115 5.54 2.99 17.96
CA GLU A 115 6.75 3.78 18.17
C GLU A 115 7.18 4.47 16.88
N GLU A 116 7.17 3.72 15.77
CA GLU A 116 7.46 4.26 14.45
C GLU A 116 6.27 4.13 13.50
N PHE A 117 6.02 5.19 12.74
CA PHE A 117 5.00 5.18 11.71
C PHE A 117 5.34 6.16 10.58
N LYS A 118 4.65 6.00 9.48
CA LYS A 118 4.77 6.86 8.30
C LYS A 118 3.44 7.57 8.05
N LEU A 119 3.56 8.81 7.60
CA LEU A 119 2.44 9.62 7.12
C LEU A 119 2.72 9.94 5.65
N LEU A 120 2.08 9.22 4.75
CA LEU A 120 2.26 9.40 3.31
C LEU A 120 1.34 10.51 2.81
N ALA A 121 1.93 11.48 2.11
CA ALA A 121 1.20 12.65 1.60
C ALA A 121 0.30 12.34 0.39
N MET A 122 0.44 11.18 -0.23
CA MET A 122 -0.37 10.72 -1.36
C MET A 122 -0.41 11.70 -2.53
N VAL A 123 0.75 12.26 -2.87
CA VAL A 123 0.81 13.37 -3.85
C VAL A 123 0.53 12.94 -5.30
N TYR A 124 0.72 11.69 -5.64
CA TYR A 124 0.39 11.11 -6.95
C TYR A 124 -1.04 10.57 -6.99
N ASP A 125 -1.53 9.98 -5.89
CA ASP A 125 -2.89 9.49 -5.75
C ASP A 125 -3.84 10.64 -5.32
N TYR A 126 -4.17 11.55 -6.25
CA TYR A 126 -4.89 12.79 -5.96
C TYR A 126 -6.35 12.59 -5.51
N THR A 127 -6.92 11.41 -5.73
CA THR A 127 -8.24 11.03 -5.21
C THR A 127 -8.18 10.11 -4.00
N TYR A 128 -6.98 9.74 -3.56
CA TYR A 128 -6.72 8.88 -2.40
C TYR A 128 -7.28 7.45 -2.54
N ILE A 129 -7.62 7.02 -3.77
CA ILE A 129 -8.28 5.73 -4.03
C ILE A 129 -7.25 4.62 -4.23
N GLU A 130 -6.10 4.91 -4.83
CA GLU A 130 -5.17 3.92 -5.34
C GLU A 130 -4.51 3.13 -4.21
N ASN A 131 -3.85 3.81 -3.29
CA ASN A 131 -3.26 3.17 -2.11
C ASN A 131 -4.29 2.46 -1.24
N SER A 132 -5.49 3.06 -1.05
CA SER A 132 -6.58 2.43 -0.30
C SER A 132 -7.03 1.12 -0.95
N THR A 133 -7.19 1.14 -2.28
CA THR A 133 -7.59 -0.05 -3.05
C THR A 133 -6.53 -1.13 -2.98
N ALA A 134 -5.26 -0.80 -3.23
CA ALA A 134 -4.17 -1.76 -3.19
C ALA A 134 -4.02 -2.40 -1.80
N THR A 135 -3.96 -1.58 -0.74
CA THR A 135 -3.84 -2.07 0.64
C THR A 135 -5.04 -2.95 1.04
N GLY A 136 -6.25 -2.57 0.62
CA GLY A 136 -7.46 -3.37 0.82
C GLY A 136 -7.37 -4.75 0.16
N LEU A 137 -6.95 -4.82 -1.10
CA LEU A 137 -6.80 -6.07 -1.83
C LEU A 137 -5.69 -6.96 -1.23
N PHE A 138 -4.54 -6.37 -0.88
CA PHE A 138 -3.47 -7.12 -0.21
C PHE A 138 -3.90 -7.63 1.17
N ARG A 139 -4.73 -6.88 1.89
CA ARG A 139 -5.33 -7.34 3.15
C ARG A 139 -6.24 -8.54 2.93
N GLU A 140 -7.10 -8.53 1.91
CA GLU A 140 -7.96 -9.66 1.57
C GLU A 140 -7.17 -10.95 1.27
N VAL A 141 -5.96 -10.85 0.74
CA VAL A 141 -5.09 -12.02 0.50
C VAL A 141 -4.09 -12.32 1.63
N GLY A 142 -4.06 -11.49 2.67
CA GLY A 142 -3.22 -11.68 3.85
C GLY A 142 -1.77 -11.20 3.71
N LEU A 143 -1.48 -10.34 2.74
CA LEU A 143 -0.15 -9.75 2.53
C LEU A 143 0.00 -8.32 3.09
N TRP A 144 -1.07 -7.74 3.66
CA TRP A 144 -1.01 -6.43 4.32
C TRP A 144 -1.40 -6.56 5.81
N PRO A 145 -0.47 -6.97 6.66
CA PRO A 145 -0.74 -7.18 8.09
C PRO A 145 -0.59 -5.93 8.94
N VAL A 146 0.05 -4.87 8.42
CA VAL A 146 0.28 -3.62 9.14
C VAL A 146 -0.99 -2.79 9.23
N TYR A 147 -1.10 -2.02 10.32
CA TYR A 147 -2.22 -1.11 10.48
C TYR A 147 -2.05 0.14 9.63
N SER A 148 -3.11 0.54 8.95
CA SER A 148 -3.12 1.77 8.17
C SER A 148 -4.52 2.37 8.08
N PHE A 149 -4.60 3.70 8.05
CA PHE A 149 -5.84 4.47 7.93
C PHE A 149 -5.56 5.87 7.38
N PHE A 150 -6.62 6.59 7.00
CA PHE A 150 -6.51 7.97 6.52
C PHE A 150 -6.78 8.96 7.64
N THR A 151 -6.00 10.04 7.68
CA THR A 151 -6.07 11.05 8.74
C THR A 151 -5.64 12.41 8.21
N GLU A 152 -6.12 13.47 8.87
CA GLU A 152 -5.60 14.81 8.63
C GLU A 152 -4.28 15.03 9.37
N VAL A 153 -3.32 15.68 8.70
CA VAL A 153 -2.08 16.16 9.34
C VAL A 153 -2.09 17.68 9.39
N ARG A 154 -1.68 18.24 10.52
CA ARG A 154 -1.54 19.69 10.73
C ARG A 154 -0.13 20.05 11.19
N LEU A 155 0.31 21.25 10.81
CA LEU A 155 1.48 21.92 11.38
C LEU A 155 1.00 23.20 12.08
N ASN A 156 1.20 23.30 13.40
CA ASN A 156 0.71 24.43 14.21
C ASN A 156 -0.80 24.72 14.01
N GLY A 157 -1.63 23.69 13.87
CA GLY A 157 -3.05 23.81 13.61
C GLY A 157 -3.44 24.11 12.15
N HIS A 158 -2.47 24.34 11.26
CA HIS A 158 -2.72 24.53 9.83
C HIS A 158 -2.70 23.20 9.10
N THR A 159 -3.78 22.86 8.42
CA THR A 159 -3.87 21.59 7.70
C THR A 159 -2.81 21.46 6.60
N GLN A 160 -2.23 20.27 6.54
CA GLN A 160 -1.36 19.84 5.45
C GLN A 160 -2.11 18.89 4.49
N GLY A 161 -3.35 18.57 4.82
CA GLY A 161 -4.23 17.74 4.03
C GLY A 161 -4.44 16.33 4.58
N LEU A 162 -5.00 15.49 3.74
CA LEU A 162 -5.26 14.08 4.02
C LEU A 162 -4.00 13.25 3.80
N TYR A 163 -3.67 12.41 4.76
CA TYR A 163 -2.50 11.53 4.76
C TYR A 163 -2.91 10.08 5.01
N HIS A 164 -2.15 9.17 4.45
CA HIS A 164 -2.24 7.76 4.78
C HIS A 164 -1.25 7.45 5.92
N PHE A 165 -1.78 7.20 7.12
CA PHE A 165 -1.00 6.64 8.22
C PHE A 165 -0.70 5.18 7.93
N ILE A 166 0.55 4.78 8.08
CA ILE A 166 0.98 3.38 7.98
C ILE A 166 1.93 3.08 9.15
N GLU A 167 1.61 2.05 9.94
CA GLU A 167 2.54 1.44 10.89
C GLU A 167 3.84 1.10 10.16
N ASP A 168 5.00 1.40 10.75
CA ASP A 168 6.27 1.09 10.11
C ASP A 168 6.40 -0.42 9.87
N PRO A 169 6.50 -0.88 8.61
CA PRO A 169 6.57 -2.31 8.33
C PRO A 169 7.83 -2.97 8.88
N VAL A 170 8.94 -2.22 9.01
CA VAL A 170 10.18 -2.74 9.58
C VAL A 170 9.99 -3.01 11.07
N GLU A 171 9.46 -2.03 11.84
CA GLU A 171 9.12 -2.21 13.24
C GLU A 171 8.14 -3.38 13.42
N TYR A 172 7.09 -3.43 12.60
CA TYR A 172 6.11 -4.50 12.65
C TYR A 172 6.73 -5.89 12.48
N PHE A 173 7.56 -6.10 11.46
CA PHE A 173 8.13 -7.41 11.21
C PHE A 173 9.19 -7.79 12.24
N ILE A 174 10.02 -6.84 12.67
CA ILE A 174 11.06 -7.11 13.68
C ILE A 174 10.45 -7.34 15.06
N GLU A 175 9.55 -6.46 15.52
CA GLU A 175 9.03 -6.52 16.88
C GLU A 175 7.82 -7.45 17.03
N GLN A 176 6.90 -7.47 16.04
CA GLN A 176 5.66 -8.23 16.16
C GLN A 176 5.76 -9.64 15.53
N LYS A 177 6.65 -9.83 14.56
CA LYS A 177 6.84 -11.11 13.87
C LYS A 177 8.20 -11.76 14.14
N GLU A 178 9.00 -11.14 15.01
CA GLU A 178 10.32 -11.64 15.41
C GLU A 178 11.23 -11.92 14.18
N ALA A 179 11.06 -11.10 13.14
CA ALA A 179 11.91 -11.23 11.96
C ALA A 179 13.37 -10.92 12.32
N THR A 180 14.28 -11.72 11.81
CA THR A 180 15.72 -11.50 11.97
C THR A 180 16.16 -10.26 11.18
N PHE A 181 15.57 -10.08 10.00
CA PHE A 181 15.83 -8.94 9.11
C PHE A 181 14.63 -8.60 8.25
N VAL A 182 14.64 -7.36 7.74
CA VAL A 182 13.76 -6.86 6.68
C VAL A 182 14.63 -6.20 5.62
N VAL A 183 14.45 -6.56 4.36
CA VAL A 183 15.22 -6.04 3.22
C VAL A 183 14.28 -5.39 2.22
N ARG A 184 14.54 -4.16 1.80
CA ARG A 184 13.86 -3.58 0.64
C ARG A 184 14.68 -3.86 -0.62
N ARG A 185 14.03 -4.43 -1.64
CA ARG A 185 14.63 -4.59 -2.95
C ARG A 185 14.78 -3.22 -3.62
N GLY A 186 15.90 -2.98 -4.24
CA GLY A 186 16.12 -1.85 -5.13
C GLY A 186 16.21 -2.33 -6.57
N TYR A 187 16.45 -1.42 -7.47
CA TYR A 187 16.77 -1.74 -8.85
C TYR A 187 18.11 -2.49 -8.93
N ASP A 188 18.36 -3.20 -10.03
CA ASP A 188 19.61 -3.93 -10.29
C ASP A 188 19.97 -4.95 -9.22
N HIS A 189 18.97 -5.54 -8.53
CA HIS A 189 19.14 -6.53 -7.46
C HIS A 189 19.81 -5.96 -6.20
N VAL A 190 20.06 -4.66 -6.18
CA VAL A 190 20.68 -4.00 -5.03
C VAL A 190 19.70 -4.00 -3.86
N VAL A 191 20.22 -4.20 -2.67
CA VAL A 191 19.49 -3.95 -1.44
C VAL A 191 19.36 -2.44 -1.26
N LYS A 192 18.14 -1.90 -1.38
CA LYS A 192 17.86 -0.47 -1.15
C LYS A 192 17.93 -0.10 0.33
N GLY A 193 17.69 -1.06 1.20
CA GLY A 193 17.83 -0.94 2.65
C GLY A 193 17.75 -2.30 3.33
N ILE A 194 18.55 -2.47 4.36
CA ILE A 194 18.50 -3.62 5.24
C ILE A 194 18.27 -3.13 6.68
N PHE A 195 17.33 -3.76 7.35
CA PHE A 195 17.00 -3.50 8.74
C PHE A 195 17.09 -4.81 9.48
N MET A 196 17.83 -4.83 10.57
CA MET A 196 18.09 -6.05 11.31
C MET A 196 17.64 -5.90 12.75
N ASN A 197 17.10 -6.97 13.27
CA ASN A 197 16.96 -7.11 14.70
C ASN A 197 18.35 -6.96 15.35
N PRO A 198 18.54 -6.06 16.35
CA PRO A 198 19.83 -5.79 16.96
C PRO A 198 20.59 -7.01 17.46
N GLU A 199 19.90 -8.09 17.81
CA GLU A 199 20.49 -9.35 18.27
C GLU A 199 21.27 -10.08 17.15
N PHE A 200 21.04 -9.72 15.88
CA PHE A 200 21.60 -10.39 14.70
C PHE A 200 22.58 -9.55 13.89
N TRP A 201 22.94 -8.36 14.32
CA TRP A 201 23.84 -7.45 13.58
C TRP A 201 25.19 -8.07 13.19
N GLN A 202 25.67 -9.06 13.92
CA GLN A 202 26.91 -9.77 13.58
C GLN A 202 26.81 -10.58 12.27
N ASN A 203 25.61 -10.71 11.70
CA ASN A 203 25.35 -11.47 10.48
C ASN A 203 24.96 -10.54 9.29
N GLU A 204 25.19 -9.23 9.40
CA GLU A 204 24.76 -8.26 8.40
C GLU A 204 25.24 -8.61 6.98
N ASP A 205 26.51 -8.96 6.82
CA ASP A 205 27.08 -9.37 5.52
C ASP A 205 26.32 -10.55 4.87
N LYS A 206 25.83 -11.48 5.68
CA LYS A 206 25.05 -12.63 5.19
C LYS A 206 23.76 -12.17 4.52
N TYR A 207 23.08 -11.18 5.09
CA TYR A 207 21.79 -10.74 4.61
C TYR A 207 21.93 -9.65 3.52
N TYR A 208 22.99 -8.87 3.57
CA TYR A 208 23.26 -7.84 2.58
C TYR A 208 23.42 -8.42 1.17
N ASN A 209 24.06 -9.58 1.07
CA ASN A 209 24.28 -10.27 -0.21
C ASN A 209 23.18 -11.30 -0.55
N LEU A 210 22.06 -11.30 0.18
CA LEU A 210 21.04 -12.34 0.01
C LEU A 210 20.32 -12.25 -1.32
N LEU A 211 19.97 -11.03 -1.76
CA LEU A 211 19.33 -10.82 -3.06
C LEU A 211 20.30 -11.19 -4.19
N ASP A 212 21.53 -10.73 -4.17
CA ASP A 212 22.56 -11.11 -5.16
C ASP A 212 22.68 -12.63 -5.29
N LYS A 213 22.66 -13.33 -4.15
CA LYS A 213 22.72 -14.79 -4.15
C LYS A 213 21.49 -15.42 -4.80
N ILE A 214 20.30 -14.89 -4.55
CA ILE A 214 19.05 -15.35 -5.16
C ILE A 214 19.10 -15.14 -6.67
N TYR A 215 19.52 -13.95 -7.10
CA TYR A 215 19.58 -13.61 -8.52
C TYR A 215 20.66 -14.41 -9.25
N SER A 216 21.81 -14.69 -8.63
CA SER A 216 22.88 -15.50 -9.24
C SER A 216 22.45 -16.91 -9.63
N ILE A 217 21.45 -17.49 -8.97
CA ILE A 217 20.96 -18.84 -9.28
C ILE A 217 19.99 -18.89 -10.47
N LEU A 218 19.44 -17.75 -10.88
CA LEU A 218 18.43 -17.70 -11.94
C LEU A 218 18.93 -18.21 -13.30
N PRO A 219 20.15 -17.86 -13.78
CA PRO A 219 20.69 -18.42 -15.01
C PRO A 219 21.19 -19.86 -14.87
N GLU A 220 21.53 -20.31 -13.64
CA GLU A 220 22.16 -21.62 -13.42
C GLU A 220 21.15 -22.77 -13.43
N TYR A 221 19.92 -22.53 -12.99
CA TYR A 221 18.90 -23.56 -12.81
C TYR A 221 17.65 -23.31 -13.67
N SER A 222 16.86 -24.37 -13.84
CA SER A 222 15.57 -24.32 -14.50
C SER A 222 14.60 -25.36 -13.96
N GLY A 223 13.32 -25.19 -14.27
CA GLY A 223 12.26 -26.14 -13.95
C GLY A 223 12.17 -26.42 -12.45
N ARG A 224 12.05 -27.70 -12.10
CA ARG A 224 11.86 -28.14 -10.72
C ARG A 224 13.02 -27.78 -9.81
N GLN A 225 14.26 -27.90 -10.30
CA GLN A 225 15.44 -27.57 -9.50
C GLN A 225 15.46 -26.07 -9.14
N LEU A 226 15.16 -25.19 -10.08
CA LEU A 226 15.08 -23.75 -9.82
C LEU A 226 13.97 -23.44 -8.81
N TYR A 227 12.78 -24.01 -9.02
CA TYR A 227 11.64 -23.77 -8.11
C TYR A 227 11.96 -24.19 -6.67
N ASP A 228 12.53 -25.40 -6.49
CA ASP A 228 12.89 -25.92 -5.17
C ASP A 228 14.00 -25.07 -4.51
N THR A 229 14.97 -24.60 -5.32
CA THR A 229 16.04 -23.74 -4.82
C THR A 229 15.49 -22.37 -4.41
N LEU A 230 14.69 -21.71 -5.25
CA LEU A 230 14.05 -20.43 -4.89
C LEU A 230 13.17 -20.56 -3.65
N SER A 231 12.40 -21.64 -3.55
CA SER A 231 11.53 -21.92 -2.40
C SER A 231 12.31 -22.17 -1.10
N SER A 232 13.63 -22.40 -1.17
CA SER A 232 14.48 -22.47 0.02
C SER A 232 14.94 -21.11 0.54
N TYR A 233 14.71 -20.03 -0.23
CA TYR A 233 15.03 -18.65 0.13
C TYR A 233 13.79 -17.77 0.27
N ILE A 234 12.78 -17.94 -0.59
CA ILE A 234 11.60 -17.09 -0.69
C ILE A 234 10.34 -17.94 -0.52
N ASP A 235 9.36 -17.43 0.18
CA ASP A 235 7.99 -17.95 0.12
C ASP A 235 7.40 -17.65 -1.27
N MET A 236 7.61 -18.57 -2.20
CA MET A 236 7.14 -18.42 -3.58
C MET A 236 5.61 -18.28 -3.66
N GLY A 237 4.88 -18.82 -2.69
CA GLY A 237 3.42 -18.64 -2.63
C GLY A 237 3.02 -17.19 -2.34
N GLN A 238 3.69 -16.54 -1.39
CA GLN A 238 3.48 -15.11 -1.12
C GLN A 238 3.95 -14.25 -2.29
N TYR A 239 5.10 -14.55 -2.88
CA TYR A 239 5.62 -13.82 -4.04
C TYR A 239 4.65 -13.88 -5.23
N PHE A 240 4.16 -15.07 -5.57
CA PHE A 240 3.16 -15.24 -6.63
C PHE A 240 1.82 -14.58 -6.29
N THR A 241 1.44 -14.53 -5.01
CA THR A 241 0.25 -13.80 -4.57
C THR A 241 0.42 -12.30 -4.81
N LYS A 242 1.60 -11.72 -4.47
CA LYS A 242 1.92 -10.33 -4.79
C LYS A 242 1.80 -10.06 -6.29
N LEU A 243 2.50 -10.84 -7.13
CA LEU A 243 2.44 -10.69 -8.59
C LEU A 243 1.02 -10.83 -9.16
N SER A 244 0.17 -11.65 -8.52
CA SER A 244 -1.23 -11.82 -8.93
C SER A 244 -2.05 -10.56 -8.67
N ILE A 245 -1.83 -9.89 -7.54
CA ILE A 245 -2.46 -8.60 -7.25
C ILE A 245 -1.88 -7.51 -8.15
N ASP A 246 -0.56 -7.44 -8.33
CA ASP A 246 0.08 -6.47 -9.25
C ASP A 246 -0.49 -6.58 -10.68
N LEU A 247 -0.71 -7.81 -11.17
CA LEU A 247 -1.39 -8.03 -12.45
C LEU A 247 -2.84 -7.49 -12.44
N LEU A 248 -3.58 -7.74 -11.36
CA LEU A 248 -4.98 -7.34 -11.24
C LEU A 248 -5.13 -5.83 -11.23
N ILE A 249 -4.31 -5.13 -10.42
CA ILE A 249 -4.36 -3.68 -10.25
C ILE A 249 -3.53 -2.92 -11.28
N LYS A 250 -2.73 -3.62 -12.10
CA LYS A 250 -1.79 -3.01 -13.06
C LYS A 250 -0.84 -2.03 -12.38
N ASN A 251 -0.05 -2.54 -11.43
CA ASN A 251 0.93 -1.72 -10.71
C ASN A 251 2.07 -1.29 -11.65
N GLY A 252 2.19 0.01 -11.90
CA GLY A 252 3.15 0.58 -12.86
C GLY A 252 4.58 0.65 -12.33
N ASP A 253 4.72 0.90 -11.04
CA ASP A 253 6.00 1.02 -10.34
C ASP A 253 6.11 -0.09 -9.27
N TYR A 254 6.73 -1.22 -9.61
CA TYR A 254 6.68 -2.36 -8.73
C TYR A 254 8.05 -2.98 -8.39
N THR A 255 9.10 -2.63 -9.12
CA THR A 255 10.39 -3.32 -9.03
C THR A 255 11.03 -3.13 -7.65
N ASP A 256 11.05 -1.91 -7.12
CA ASP A 256 11.61 -1.61 -5.79
C ASP A 256 10.55 -1.40 -4.70
N GLU A 257 9.28 -1.69 -5.02
CA GLU A 257 8.15 -1.55 -4.10
C GLU A 257 7.81 -2.89 -3.41
N VAL A 258 8.86 -3.54 -2.88
CA VAL A 258 8.71 -4.79 -2.14
C VAL A 258 9.75 -4.91 -1.02
N PHE A 259 9.26 -5.26 0.16
CA PHE A 259 10.09 -5.74 1.27
C PHE A 259 10.08 -7.25 1.33
N PHE A 260 11.24 -7.81 1.63
CA PHE A 260 11.38 -9.20 2.06
C PHE A 260 11.72 -9.21 3.54
N TYR A 261 11.05 -10.05 4.32
CA TYR A 261 11.30 -10.20 5.74
C TYR A 261 11.55 -11.66 6.09
N SER A 262 12.44 -11.93 7.04
CA SER A 262 12.68 -13.29 7.48
C SER A 262 11.47 -13.89 8.19
N THR A 263 11.19 -15.13 7.93
CA THR A 263 10.20 -15.95 8.64
C THR A 263 10.73 -17.34 8.85
N ILE A 264 10.32 -17.99 9.93
CA ILE A 264 10.72 -19.38 10.19
C ILE A 264 9.60 -20.30 9.73
N ARG A 265 9.92 -21.18 8.78
CA ARG A 265 9.02 -22.23 8.30
C ARG A 265 9.71 -23.59 8.36
N ASP A 266 9.12 -24.53 9.06
CA ASP A 266 9.68 -25.88 9.26
C ASP A 266 11.15 -25.86 9.76
N GLY A 267 11.49 -24.92 10.65
CA GLY A 267 12.83 -24.73 11.21
C GLY A 267 13.85 -24.12 10.25
N ARG A 268 13.42 -23.60 9.10
CA ARG A 268 14.26 -22.90 8.12
C ARG A 268 13.86 -21.44 8.06
N GLU A 269 14.87 -20.59 7.92
CA GLU A 269 14.65 -19.16 7.67
C GLU A 269 14.37 -18.94 6.17
N ILE A 270 13.20 -18.41 5.87
CA ILE A 270 12.71 -18.13 4.51
C ILE A 270 12.25 -16.68 4.49
N MET A 271 12.35 -16.00 3.37
CA MET A 271 11.82 -14.65 3.21
C MET A 271 10.33 -14.67 2.85
N GLY A 272 9.52 -14.04 3.68
CA GLY A 272 8.18 -13.59 3.32
C GLY A 272 8.24 -12.30 2.50
N VAL A 273 7.12 -11.91 1.92
CA VAL A 273 7.00 -10.75 1.03
C VAL A 273 5.99 -9.77 1.58
N PHE A 274 6.34 -8.49 1.61
CA PHE A 274 5.46 -7.40 1.98
C PHE A 274 5.41 -6.35 0.85
N PRO A 275 4.24 -6.08 0.28
CA PRO A 275 4.05 -5.06 -0.76
C PRO A 275 4.16 -3.65 -0.16
N TRP A 276 4.63 -2.69 -0.96
CA TRP A 276 4.86 -1.32 -0.50
C TRP A 276 4.59 -0.32 -1.62
N ASP A 277 4.11 0.88 -1.29
CA ASP A 277 3.99 2.09 -2.10
C ASP A 277 3.22 1.92 -3.42
N TYR A 278 1.88 1.91 -3.31
CA TYR A 278 0.97 1.65 -4.43
C TYR A 278 0.24 2.92 -4.87
N ASP A 279 0.97 3.97 -5.19
CA ASP A 279 0.43 5.23 -5.68
C ASP A 279 0.44 5.35 -7.22
N ASP A 280 0.86 4.29 -7.94
CA ASP A 280 0.77 4.15 -9.39
C ASP A 280 0.13 2.82 -9.79
N ILE A 281 -1.11 2.62 -9.43
CA ILE A 281 -1.91 1.49 -9.92
C ILE A 281 -2.85 1.94 -11.05
N PHE A 282 -3.43 0.97 -11.76
CA PHE A 282 -4.21 1.19 -12.99
C PHE A 282 -3.40 1.75 -14.15
N ALA A 283 -2.08 1.65 -14.09
CA ALA A 283 -1.17 2.10 -15.13
C ALA A 283 -1.47 1.47 -16.50
N GLY A 284 -1.18 2.20 -17.56
CA GLY A 284 -1.28 1.70 -18.92
C GLY A 284 -0.30 0.54 -19.17
N GLN A 285 0.91 0.69 -18.66
CA GLN A 285 2.06 -0.20 -18.82
C GLN A 285 3.04 0.01 -17.66
N PRO A 286 3.96 -0.93 -17.40
CA PRO A 286 5.05 -0.74 -16.45
C PRO A 286 5.94 0.44 -16.81
N HIS A 287 6.49 1.16 -15.81
CA HIS A 287 7.24 2.40 -16.01
C HIS A 287 8.56 2.19 -16.76
N GLU A 288 9.32 1.18 -16.34
CA GLU A 288 10.67 0.96 -16.84
C GLU A 288 10.67 0.52 -18.30
N ILE A 289 9.65 -0.17 -18.76
CA ILE A 289 9.50 -0.54 -20.17
C ILE A 289 9.42 0.70 -21.08
N VAL A 290 8.80 1.78 -20.59
CA VAL A 290 8.61 3.02 -21.36
C VAL A 290 9.88 3.86 -21.46
N ASN A 291 10.78 3.73 -20.50
CA ASN A 291 11.93 4.59 -20.33
C ASN A 291 13.23 3.99 -20.88
N ASP A 292 13.17 2.96 -21.72
CA ASP A 292 14.31 2.25 -22.28
C ASP A 292 15.29 1.71 -21.21
N TRP A 293 14.82 1.55 -19.98
CA TRP A 293 15.65 1.16 -18.86
C TRP A 293 15.18 -0.16 -18.27
N ALA A 294 15.86 -1.22 -18.67
CA ALA A 294 15.72 -2.49 -17.96
C ALA A 294 16.80 -2.53 -16.88
N PRO A 295 16.44 -2.73 -15.62
CA PRO A 295 17.42 -2.86 -14.55
C PRO A 295 18.49 -3.90 -14.90
N GLY A 296 19.70 -3.68 -14.43
CA GLY A 296 20.87 -4.51 -14.63
C GLY A 296 20.65 -5.96 -14.29
N THR A 297 21.25 -6.84 -15.02
CA THR A 297 20.59 -8.09 -15.16
C THR A 297 21.57 -9.24 -15.27
N VAL A 298 21.25 -10.32 -14.61
CA VAL A 298 21.98 -11.59 -14.81
C VAL A 298 21.72 -12.19 -16.19
N PHE A 299 20.71 -11.74 -16.91
CA PHE A 299 20.39 -12.15 -18.27
C PHE A 299 20.89 -11.17 -19.35
N GLY A 300 21.57 -10.09 -18.94
CA GLY A 300 22.00 -9.00 -19.81
C GLY A 300 20.90 -7.95 -20.01
N PRO A 301 21.25 -6.80 -20.60
CA PRO A 301 20.29 -5.71 -20.80
C PRO A 301 19.13 -6.17 -21.68
N ARG A 302 17.93 -5.80 -21.28
CA ARG A 302 16.71 -5.99 -22.05
C ARG A 302 16.13 -4.63 -22.38
N GLU A 303 16.02 -4.35 -23.65
CA GLU A 303 15.43 -3.11 -24.14
C GLU A 303 14.09 -3.42 -24.79
N TYR A 304 13.03 -2.90 -24.19
CA TYR A 304 11.67 -3.00 -24.73
C TYR A 304 11.15 -1.59 -25.01
N PHE A 305 10.76 -1.35 -26.24
CA PHE A 305 10.19 -0.06 -26.66
C PHE A 305 8.66 -0.09 -26.64
N SER A 306 8.09 -1.26 -26.44
CA SER A 306 6.62 -1.49 -26.42
C SER A 306 6.26 -2.81 -25.74
N MET A 307 4.99 -2.94 -25.37
CA MET A 307 4.46 -4.24 -24.89
C MET A 307 4.51 -5.33 -25.98
N ASP A 308 4.53 -4.97 -27.25
CA ASP A 308 4.70 -5.95 -28.34
C ASP A 308 6.09 -6.58 -28.31
N ASP A 309 7.13 -5.82 -27.95
CA ASP A 309 8.50 -6.34 -27.76
C ASP A 309 8.54 -7.33 -26.59
N VAL A 310 7.88 -7.01 -25.46
CA VAL A 310 7.73 -7.93 -24.34
C VAL A 310 7.06 -9.23 -24.77
N VAL A 311 5.96 -9.15 -25.51
CA VAL A 311 5.24 -10.32 -26.02
C VAL A 311 6.08 -11.10 -27.02
N ALA A 312 6.89 -10.45 -27.83
CA ALA A 312 7.80 -11.12 -28.76
C ALA A 312 8.88 -11.93 -28.02
N ASP A 313 9.38 -11.41 -26.90
CA ASP A 313 10.41 -12.09 -26.10
C ASP A 313 9.85 -13.21 -25.21
N VAL A 314 8.84 -12.95 -24.39
CA VAL A 314 8.34 -13.93 -23.41
C VAL A 314 7.02 -14.58 -23.79
N GLY A 315 6.38 -14.13 -24.85
CA GLY A 315 5.03 -14.52 -25.24
C GLY A 315 3.96 -13.79 -24.41
N SER A 316 2.68 -14.02 -24.77
CA SER A 316 1.56 -13.44 -24.01
C SER A 316 1.49 -14.11 -22.63
N LYS A 317 1.99 -13.41 -21.60
CA LYS A 317 2.00 -13.87 -20.21
C LYS A 317 0.99 -13.10 -19.38
N LEU A 318 0.46 -13.79 -18.37
CA LEU A 318 -0.36 -13.19 -17.32
C LEU A 318 0.54 -12.65 -16.20
N LEU A 319 1.48 -11.79 -16.56
CA LEU A 319 2.32 -10.98 -15.67
C LEU A 319 2.20 -9.54 -16.13
N PHE A 320 2.10 -8.59 -15.22
CA PHE A 320 2.00 -7.18 -15.60
C PHE A 320 3.35 -6.65 -16.04
N SER A 321 4.41 -7.01 -15.34
CA SER A 321 5.77 -6.63 -15.68
C SER A 321 6.76 -7.80 -15.60
N ILE A 322 7.87 -7.66 -16.33
CA ILE A 322 9.00 -8.57 -16.34
C ILE A 322 10.33 -7.80 -16.23
N GLU A 323 10.28 -6.61 -15.66
CA GLU A 323 11.45 -5.75 -15.50
C GLU A 323 12.50 -6.39 -14.60
N ASP A 324 12.06 -6.97 -13.47
CA ASP A 324 12.92 -7.70 -12.57
C ASP A 324 13.31 -9.08 -13.17
N ASP A 325 14.56 -9.48 -12.97
CA ASP A 325 15.08 -10.76 -13.49
C ASP A 325 14.37 -11.98 -12.93
N LEU A 326 13.89 -11.91 -11.68
CA LEU A 326 13.10 -13.01 -11.10
C LEU A 326 11.77 -13.16 -11.85
N ASP A 327 11.09 -12.04 -12.15
CA ASP A 327 9.81 -12.04 -12.87
C ASP A 327 9.99 -12.44 -14.33
N TYR A 328 11.06 -11.98 -14.96
CA TYR A 328 11.47 -12.44 -16.28
C TYR A 328 11.71 -13.96 -16.31
N LYS A 329 12.43 -14.49 -15.31
CA LYS A 329 12.67 -15.92 -15.21
C LYS A 329 11.38 -16.71 -14.95
N ILE A 330 10.45 -16.18 -14.15
CA ILE A 330 9.11 -16.77 -13.97
C ILE A 330 8.39 -16.87 -15.32
N ALA A 331 8.45 -15.82 -16.13
CA ALA A 331 7.81 -15.82 -17.45
C ALA A 331 8.44 -16.84 -18.43
N LYS A 332 9.76 -17.01 -18.39
CA LYS A 332 10.52 -17.89 -19.30
C LYS A 332 10.51 -19.36 -18.88
N ASP A 333 10.44 -19.68 -17.60
CA ASP A 333 10.46 -21.05 -17.11
C ASP A 333 9.04 -21.62 -17.04
N SER A 334 8.75 -22.60 -17.91
CA SER A 334 7.41 -23.14 -18.05
C SER A 334 6.87 -23.79 -16.76
N LEU A 335 7.71 -24.42 -15.95
CA LEU A 335 7.27 -25.04 -14.71
C LEU A 335 6.92 -23.99 -13.67
N ILE A 336 7.79 -22.99 -13.48
CA ILE A 336 7.56 -21.93 -12.50
C ILE A 336 6.35 -21.09 -12.92
N TYR A 337 6.23 -20.78 -14.19
CA TYR A 337 5.05 -20.07 -14.72
C TYR A 337 3.75 -20.83 -14.45
N GLN A 338 3.74 -22.15 -14.61
CA GLN A 338 2.56 -22.96 -14.27
C GLN A 338 2.24 -22.95 -12.77
N GLN A 339 3.25 -22.90 -11.88
CA GLN A 339 3.00 -22.74 -10.43
C GLN A 339 2.42 -21.35 -10.13
N TYR A 340 2.95 -20.30 -10.78
CA TYR A 340 2.39 -18.96 -10.69
C TYR A 340 0.93 -18.92 -11.15
N LEU A 341 0.59 -19.49 -12.30
CA LEU A 341 -0.79 -19.51 -12.80
C LEU A 341 -1.78 -20.21 -11.86
N LYS A 342 -1.36 -21.25 -11.14
CA LYS A 342 -2.18 -21.88 -10.10
C LYS A 342 -2.46 -20.92 -8.95
N THR A 343 -1.45 -20.21 -8.50
CA THR A 343 -1.61 -19.20 -7.44
C THR A 343 -2.48 -18.05 -7.93
N LEU A 344 -2.22 -17.54 -9.13
CA LEU A 344 -3.05 -16.49 -9.76
C LEU A 344 -4.53 -16.88 -9.77
N ARG A 345 -4.86 -18.11 -10.19
CA ARG A 345 -6.26 -18.59 -10.18
C ARG A 345 -6.86 -18.52 -8.78
N THR A 346 -6.15 -19.05 -7.79
CA THR A 346 -6.61 -19.04 -6.39
C THR A 346 -6.83 -17.62 -5.87
N VAL A 347 -5.92 -16.69 -6.17
CA VAL A 347 -6.03 -15.28 -5.78
C VAL A 347 -7.24 -14.62 -6.46
N ILE A 348 -7.39 -14.80 -7.77
CA ILE A 348 -8.49 -14.19 -8.54
C ILE A 348 -9.86 -14.77 -8.16
N GLU A 349 -9.92 -16.05 -7.76
CA GLU A 349 -11.14 -16.64 -7.20
C GLU A 349 -11.47 -16.05 -5.83
N LYS A 350 -10.47 -15.82 -4.98
CA LYS A 350 -10.64 -15.19 -3.65
C LYS A 350 -11.04 -13.72 -3.77
N ILE A 351 -10.42 -12.96 -4.68
CA ILE A 351 -10.79 -11.58 -4.98
C ILE A 351 -11.97 -11.57 -5.97
N ASP A 352 -13.12 -12.03 -5.51
CA ASP A 352 -14.35 -12.01 -6.28
C ASP A 352 -14.98 -10.61 -6.36
N ALA A 353 -16.12 -10.49 -7.04
CA ALA A 353 -16.81 -9.21 -7.16
C ALA A 353 -17.22 -8.62 -5.80
N THR A 354 -17.54 -9.47 -4.83
CA THR A 354 -17.93 -9.06 -3.48
C THR A 354 -16.73 -8.52 -2.70
N ALA A 355 -15.57 -9.18 -2.81
CA ALA A 355 -14.33 -8.70 -2.21
C ALA A 355 -13.91 -7.35 -2.79
N ILE A 356 -14.03 -7.17 -4.11
CA ILE A 356 -13.79 -5.89 -4.77
C ILE A 356 -14.76 -4.82 -4.23
N ASP A 357 -16.07 -5.11 -4.19
CA ASP A 357 -17.05 -4.16 -3.67
C ASP A 357 -16.74 -3.76 -2.22
N LYS A 358 -16.40 -4.70 -1.36
CA LYS A 358 -16.01 -4.46 0.03
C LYS A 358 -14.81 -3.51 0.15
N VAL A 359 -13.78 -3.67 -0.69
CA VAL A 359 -12.60 -2.79 -0.70
C VAL A 359 -12.99 -1.36 -1.10
N PHE A 360 -13.80 -1.19 -2.14
CA PHE A 360 -14.22 0.13 -2.59
C PHE A 360 -15.22 0.79 -1.64
N ASP A 361 -16.10 0.02 -1.01
CA ASP A 361 -17.01 0.53 0.04
C ASP A 361 -16.21 0.98 1.26
N TYR A 362 -15.19 0.23 1.68
CA TYR A 362 -14.26 0.66 2.73
C TYR A 362 -13.57 1.98 2.35
N THR A 363 -13.07 2.10 1.13
CA THR A 363 -12.43 3.33 0.64
C THR A 363 -13.40 4.51 0.68
N TYR A 364 -14.64 4.32 0.24
CA TYR A 364 -15.68 5.33 0.30
C TYR A 364 -15.99 5.78 1.73
N ASP A 365 -16.18 4.81 2.63
CA ASP A 365 -16.57 5.09 4.03
C ASP A 365 -15.48 5.81 4.82
N HIS A 366 -14.19 5.56 4.50
CA HIS A 366 -13.06 6.12 5.25
C HIS A 366 -12.46 7.39 4.63
N ILE A 367 -12.60 7.59 3.32
CA ILE A 367 -12.06 8.77 2.63
C ILE A 367 -13.16 9.78 2.33
N GLY A 368 -14.34 9.32 1.93
CA GLY A 368 -15.47 10.18 1.56
C GLY A 368 -15.80 11.29 2.57
N PRO A 369 -15.81 11.03 3.90
CA PRO A 369 -16.07 12.05 4.89
C PRO A 369 -15.14 13.26 4.84
N PHE A 370 -13.87 13.09 4.45
CA PHE A 370 -12.90 14.20 4.34
C PHE A 370 -13.25 15.16 3.21
N TYR A 371 -13.98 14.72 2.21
CA TYR A 371 -14.45 15.59 1.11
C TYR A 371 -15.54 16.59 1.51
N SER A 372 -16.06 16.49 2.74
CA SER A 372 -16.89 17.55 3.33
C SER A 372 -16.10 18.82 3.66
N ASN A 373 -14.76 18.77 3.64
CA ASN A 373 -13.88 19.89 3.95
C ASN A 373 -12.82 20.09 2.86
N ASP A 374 -13.11 21.02 1.94
CA ASP A 374 -12.22 21.38 0.83
C ASP A 374 -10.79 21.74 1.28
N SER A 375 -10.64 22.33 2.47
CA SER A 375 -9.31 22.71 2.96
C SER A 375 -8.41 21.50 3.26
N ILE A 376 -8.99 20.32 3.49
CA ILE A 376 -8.24 19.08 3.73
C ILE A 376 -7.89 18.43 2.39
N VAL A 377 -8.86 18.23 1.50
CA VAL A 377 -8.65 17.45 0.27
C VAL A 377 -7.96 18.24 -0.84
N LYS A 378 -8.13 19.56 -0.87
CA LYS A 378 -7.55 20.47 -1.87
C LYS A 378 -6.21 21.09 -1.45
N GLN A 379 -5.46 20.43 -0.55
CA GLN A 379 -4.15 20.94 -0.16
C GLN A 379 -3.19 20.98 -1.34
N SER A 380 -2.43 22.06 -1.41
CA SER A 380 -1.52 22.36 -2.51
C SER A 380 -0.60 21.17 -2.80
N ARG A 381 -0.70 20.70 -4.02
CA ARG A 381 0.27 19.80 -4.66
C ARG A 381 1.06 20.62 -5.66
N TYR A 382 2.03 20.02 -6.27
CA TYR A 382 2.70 20.58 -7.43
C TYR A 382 1.79 20.38 -8.64
N ASP A 383 1.41 21.38 -9.40
CA ASP A 383 0.53 21.30 -10.61
C ASP A 383 -0.79 20.54 -10.39
N VAL A 384 -1.59 21.00 -9.50
CA VAL A 384 -2.74 20.23 -9.01
C VAL A 384 -3.91 20.21 -9.97
N ASP A 385 -4.34 19.02 -10.30
CA ASP A 385 -5.72 18.76 -10.61
C ASP A 385 -6.55 18.92 -9.33
N GLU A 386 -7.50 19.83 -9.34
CA GLU A 386 -8.39 20.00 -8.20
C GLU A 386 -9.21 18.72 -8.00
N THR A 387 -9.09 18.12 -6.81
CA THR A 387 -9.98 17.02 -6.43
C THR A 387 -11.21 17.59 -5.73
N ASP A 388 -12.36 17.02 -6.00
CA ASP A 388 -13.61 17.30 -5.32
C ASP A 388 -14.40 16.02 -5.07
N TYR A 389 -15.52 16.13 -4.38
CA TYR A 389 -16.35 14.98 -4.05
C TYR A 389 -16.91 14.25 -5.28
N ASP A 390 -17.33 14.99 -6.30
CA ASP A 390 -17.93 14.40 -7.51
C ASP A 390 -16.87 13.64 -8.31
N LEU A 391 -15.65 14.17 -8.41
CA LEU A 391 -14.51 13.52 -9.03
C LEU A 391 -14.10 12.26 -8.24
N PHE A 392 -14.07 12.34 -6.92
CA PHE A 392 -13.79 11.19 -6.06
C PHE A 392 -14.80 10.05 -6.29
N VAL A 393 -16.12 10.34 -6.25
CA VAL A 393 -17.17 9.34 -6.43
C VAL A 393 -17.14 8.74 -7.83
N THR A 394 -16.91 9.59 -8.85
CA THR A 394 -16.80 9.15 -10.25
C THR A 394 -15.62 8.19 -10.42
N ASN A 395 -14.42 8.60 -9.99
CA ASN A 395 -13.22 7.76 -10.07
C ASN A 395 -13.36 6.45 -9.27
N LEU A 396 -13.98 6.53 -8.09
CA LEU A 396 -14.24 5.34 -7.27
C LEU A 396 -15.10 4.32 -8.03
N SER A 397 -16.17 4.79 -8.69
CA SER A 397 -17.07 3.96 -9.47
C SER A 397 -16.38 3.37 -10.71
N GLU A 398 -15.63 4.19 -11.45
CA GLU A 398 -14.93 3.78 -12.67
C GLU A 398 -13.82 2.77 -12.36
N LYS A 399 -12.99 3.03 -11.34
CA LYS A 399 -11.92 2.11 -10.92
C LYS A 399 -12.48 0.80 -10.36
N ARG A 400 -13.61 0.83 -9.63
CA ARG A 400 -14.33 -0.37 -9.19
C ARG A 400 -14.75 -1.23 -10.39
N GLN A 401 -15.36 -0.64 -11.40
CA GLN A 401 -15.81 -1.36 -12.58
C GLN A 401 -14.62 -1.89 -13.38
N MET A 402 -13.59 -1.07 -13.59
CA MET A 402 -12.36 -1.47 -14.28
C MET A 402 -11.71 -2.69 -13.62
N LEU A 403 -11.67 -2.74 -12.30
CA LEU A 403 -11.10 -3.88 -11.58
C LEU A 403 -11.93 -5.17 -11.77
N LYS A 404 -13.27 -5.06 -11.77
CA LYS A 404 -14.17 -6.20 -12.07
C LYS A 404 -13.99 -6.71 -13.49
N ASP A 405 -13.86 -5.80 -14.45
CA ASP A 405 -13.65 -6.14 -15.85
C ASP A 405 -12.27 -6.80 -16.04
N ARG A 406 -11.24 -6.24 -15.40
CA ARG A 406 -9.90 -6.80 -15.42
C ARG A 406 -9.85 -8.21 -14.82
N ARG A 407 -10.51 -8.42 -13.70
CA ARG A 407 -10.67 -9.74 -13.09
C ARG A 407 -11.31 -10.73 -14.07
N THR A 408 -12.40 -10.32 -14.72
CA THR A 408 -13.11 -11.15 -15.70
C THR A 408 -12.19 -11.52 -16.87
N TRP A 409 -11.43 -10.55 -17.38
CA TRP A 409 -10.45 -10.80 -18.43
C TRP A 409 -9.37 -11.80 -17.99
N ILE A 410 -8.83 -11.68 -16.78
CA ILE A 410 -7.81 -12.62 -16.24
C ILE A 410 -8.36 -14.05 -16.21
N ILE A 411 -9.61 -14.24 -15.76
CA ILE A 411 -10.26 -15.56 -15.73
C ILE A 411 -10.33 -16.15 -17.14
N GLN A 412 -10.79 -15.37 -18.11
CA GLN A 412 -10.89 -15.82 -19.49
C GLN A 412 -9.54 -16.21 -20.09
N GLU A 413 -8.48 -15.47 -19.79
CA GLU A 413 -7.13 -15.80 -20.26
C GLU A 413 -6.57 -17.06 -19.56
N LEU A 414 -6.84 -17.24 -18.27
CA LEU A 414 -6.48 -18.45 -17.54
C LEU A 414 -7.16 -19.69 -18.13
N ASP A 415 -8.44 -19.59 -18.51
CA ASP A 415 -9.20 -20.70 -19.11
C ASP A 415 -8.68 -21.06 -20.51
N LYS A 416 -8.25 -20.06 -21.29
CA LYS A 416 -7.59 -20.29 -22.59
C LYS A 416 -6.26 -21.03 -22.45
N GLN A 417 -5.49 -20.75 -21.38
CA GLN A 417 -4.20 -21.40 -21.16
C GLN A 417 -4.34 -22.85 -20.66
N GLN A 418 -5.43 -23.19 -19.98
CA GLN A 418 -5.70 -24.57 -19.55
C GLN A 418 -6.14 -25.48 -20.70
N ASN A 419 -6.68 -24.90 -21.76
CA ASN A 419 -7.19 -25.64 -22.94
C ASN A 419 -6.13 -25.80 -24.05
N ARG A 420 -4.91 -25.31 -23.83
CA ARG A 420 -3.74 -25.49 -24.72
C ARG A 420 -2.78 -26.52 -24.18
#